data_e6ca7b62bc44aa7384548866c2e5a07c
#
_entry.id   e6ca7b62bc44aa7384548866c2e5a07c
#
_cell.length_a   1.000
_cell.length_b   1.000
_cell.length_c   1.000
_cell.angle_alpha   90.00
_cell.angle_beta   90.00
_cell.angle_gamma   90.00
#
_symmetry.space_group_name_H-M   'P 1'
#
loop_
_entity.id
_entity.type
_entity.pdbx_description
1 polymer ?
#
loop_
_entity_poly.entity_id
_entity_poly.type
_entity_poly.pdbx_seq_one_letter_code
_entity_poly.pdbx_strand_id
1 'polypeptide(L)'
;MKTLVVKDSIDEKMLHEKLSAVGYSIHDVPVTEDMHRILWMSEDEKTAINYIDDKLTKVRYLLVRGKSAKEMTKTLSKGFPVWKRDDLLKHALLKLIDGTEEEIARVAMEIAANMDEYDAASAGVLTTFLNMDEVSTRLAGARALRARPWMIFYSTAEELSNDSHPEIAAIGAEMLARIKELNDL
;
A
#
# COMPACT_ATOMS: atom_id res chain seq x y z
N MET A 1 8.82 9.77 4.80
CA MET A 1 7.87 8.68 5.11
C MET A 1 8.34 7.44 4.37
N LYS A 2 8.29 6.27 5.01
CA LYS A 2 8.61 4.98 4.39
C LYS A 2 7.58 3.94 4.79
N THR A 3 7.15 3.13 3.82
CA THR A 3 6.18 2.06 4.01
C THR A 3 6.86 0.71 3.87
N LEU A 4 6.54 -0.22 4.75
CA LEU A 4 6.96 -1.61 4.70
C LEU A 4 5.72 -2.49 4.67
N VAL A 5 5.42 -3.09 3.53
CA VAL A 5 4.29 -4.02 3.38
C VAL A 5 4.68 -5.37 3.99
N VAL A 6 3.83 -5.89 4.84
CA VAL A 6 4.04 -7.13 5.59
C VAL A 6 3.51 -8.31 4.76
N LYS A 7 4.30 -9.39 4.66
CA LYS A 7 3.90 -10.59 3.88
C LYS A 7 2.73 -11.33 4.52
N ASP A 8 2.82 -11.48 5.86
CA ASP A 8 1.87 -12.22 6.66
C ASP A 8 1.47 -11.39 7.89
N SER A 9 0.83 -11.99 8.89
CA SER A 9 0.61 -11.32 10.16
C SER A 9 1.92 -11.09 10.91
N ILE A 10 2.05 -9.93 11.52
CA ILE A 10 3.10 -9.68 12.53
C ILE A 10 2.55 -10.08 13.89
N ASP A 11 3.36 -10.77 14.69
CA ASP A 11 3.11 -10.88 16.12
C ASP A 11 3.27 -9.49 16.76
N GLU A 12 2.15 -8.88 17.12
CA GLU A 12 2.10 -7.51 17.68
C GLU A 12 2.83 -7.42 19.01
N LYS A 13 2.84 -8.49 19.80
CA LYS A 13 3.59 -8.56 21.05
C LYS A 13 5.09 -8.50 20.77
N MET A 14 5.56 -9.29 19.80
CA MET A 14 6.97 -9.26 19.39
C MET A 14 7.36 -7.91 18.78
N LEU A 15 6.46 -7.29 18.01
CA LEU A 15 6.69 -5.95 17.47
C LEU A 15 6.83 -4.92 18.61
N HIS A 16 5.91 -4.96 19.58
CA HIS A 16 5.96 -4.09 20.76
C HIS A 16 7.25 -4.27 21.57
N GLU A 17 7.62 -5.52 21.89
CA GLU A 17 8.85 -5.83 22.62
C GLU A 17 10.10 -5.29 21.93
N LYS A 18 10.20 -5.50 20.59
CA LYS A 18 11.34 -4.98 19.82
C LYS A 18 11.37 -3.46 19.74
N LEU A 19 10.24 -2.80 19.59
CA LEU A 19 10.17 -1.34 19.56
C LEU A 19 10.44 -0.72 20.93
N SER A 20 9.91 -1.30 21.99
CA SER A 20 10.19 -0.86 23.37
C SER A 20 11.67 -0.98 23.74
N ALA A 21 12.33 -2.04 23.29
CA ALA A 21 13.76 -2.25 23.51
C ALA A 21 14.66 -1.18 22.86
N VAL A 22 14.13 -0.42 21.90
CA VAL A 22 14.85 0.68 21.22
C VAL A 22 14.22 2.05 21.47
N GLY A 23 13.47 2.19 22.57
CA GLY A 23 12.97 3.49 23.06
C GLY A 23 11.68 3.99 22.42
N TYR A 24 10.82 3.08 21.92
CA TYR A 24 9.49 3.45 21.42
C TYR A 24 8.41 2.98 22.40
N SER A 25 7.45 3.84 22.65
CA SER A 25 6.27 3.54 23.47
C SER A 25 4.98 3.60 22.66
N ILE A 26 3.98 2.83 23.07
CA ILE A 26 2.63 2.93 22.47
C ILE A 26 2.06 4.29 22.82
N HIS A 27 1.63 5.02 21.79
CA HIS A 27 1.00 6.33 21.94
C HIS A 27 -0.51 6.26 21.71
N ASP A 28 -0.96 5.41 20.78
CA ASP A 28 -2.37 5.30 20.42
C ASP A 28 -2.68 3.93 19.81
N VAL A 29 -3.87 3.39 20.05
CA VAL A 29 -4.36 2.11 19.49
C VAL A 29 -5.81 2.30 19.03
N PRO A 30 -6.05 3.12 17.98
CA PRO A 30 -7.38 3.24 17.43
C PRO A 30 -7.78 1.97 16.70
N VAL A 31 -8.94 1.44 17.08
CA VAL A 31 -9.57 0.29 16.43
C VAL A 31 -10.91 0.75 15.88
N THR A 32 -11.10 0.54 14.58
CA THR A 32 -12.39 0.68 13.91
C THR A 32 -12.82 -0.66 13.33
N GLU A 33 -14.03 -0.76 12.81
CA GLU A 33 -14.49 -1.94 12.13
C GLU A 33 -13.59 -2.34 10.96
N ASP A 34 -13.11 -1.35 10.22
CA ASP A 34 -12.35 -1.52 8.97
C ASP A 34 -10.84 -1.52 9.16
N MET A 35 -10.33 -1.06 10.30
CA MET A 35 -8.91 -0.86 10.49
C MET A 35 -8.48 -1.06 11.94
N HIS A 36 -7.43 -1.87 12.12
CA HIS A 36 -6.69 -1.94 13.37
C HIS A 36 -5.35 -1.21 13.19
N ARG A 37 -5.06 -0.26 14.07
CA ARG A 37 -3.84 0.53 14.02
C ARG A 37 -3.20 0.62 15.39
N ILE A 38 -1.87 0.50 15.42
CA ILE A 38 -1.07 0.75 16.62
C ILE A 38 -0.02 1.79 16.28
N LEU A 39 0.04 2.87 17.05
CA LEU A 39 1.01 3.94 16.91
C LEU A 39 2.04 3.87 18.03
N TRP A 40 3.31 3.78 17.66
CA TRP A 40 4.45 3.97 18.55
C TRP A 40 5.15 5.29 18.24
N MET A 41 5.63 5.94 19.29
CA MET A 41 6.44 7.16 19.22
C MET A 41 7.79 6.92 19.88
N SER A 42 8.85 7.52 19.32
CA SER A 42 10.15 7.62 19.99
C SER A 42 10.07 8.53 21.22
N GLU A 43 10.97 8.36 22.20
CA GLU A 43 11.01 9.21 23.42
C GLU A 43 11.12 10.70 23.11
N ASP A 44 11.82 11.08 22.04
CA ASP A 44 11.95 12.48 21.58
C ASP A 44 10.79 12.96 20.69
N GLU A 45 9.76 12.13 20.50
CA GLU A 45 8.56 12.36 19.66
C GLU A 45 8.86 12.70 18.18
N LYS A 46 10.10 12.48 17.72
CA LYS A 46 10.52 12.83 16.34
C LYS A 46 10.39 11.71 15.34
N THR A 47 10.08 10.49 15.80
CA THR A 47 9.86 9.35 14.92
C THR A 47 8.63 8.57 15.36
N ALA A 48 7.74 8.32 14.40
CA ALA A 48 6.52 7.57 14.61
C ALA A 48 6.51 6.30 13.74
N ILE A 49 6.02 5.21 14.29
CA ILE A 49 5.80 3.94 13.61
C ILE A 49 4.34 3.57 13.78
N ASN A 50 3.62 3.39 12.66
CA ASN A 50 2.27 2.86 12.67
C ASN A 50 2.29 1.45 12.10
N TYR A 51 1.77 0.48 12.82
CA TYR A 51 1.29 -0.77 12.24
C TYR A 51 -0.17 -0.58 11.86
N ILE A 52 -0.51 -0.96 10.66
CA ILE A 52 -1.86 -0.83 10.10
C ILE A 52 -2.24 -2.19 9.52
N ASP A 53 -3.35 -2.76 10.03
CA ASP A 53 -4.04 -3.90 9.45
C ASP A 53 -5.35 -3.38 8.86
N ASP A 54 -5.35 -3.15 7.55
CA ASP A 54 -6.51 -2.69 6.80
C ASP A 54 -7.38 -3.89 6.44
N LYS A 55 -8.54 -3.99 7.08
CA LYS A 55 -9.48 -5.11 6.93
C LYS A 55 -10.19 -5.10 5.58
N LEU A 56 -10.37 -3.92 4.97
CA LEU A 56 -11.04 -3.78 3.69
C LEU A 56 -10.17 -4.27 2.54
N THR A 57 -8.89 -3.87 2.54
CA THR A 57 -7.94 -4.26 1.50
C THR A 57 -7.17 -5.54 1.84
N LYS A 58 -7.27 -5.99 3.10
CA LYS A 58 -6.48 -7.10 3.68
C LYS A 58 -4.97 -6.91 3.57
N VAL A 59 -4.54 -5.67 3.46
CA VAL A 59 -3.12 -5.29 3.42
C VAL A 59 -2.64 -4.85 4.78
N ARG A 60 -1.49 -5.36 5.18
CA ARG A 60 -0.81 -4.98 6.41
C ARG A 60 0.49 -4.28 6.11
N TYR A 61 0.74 -3.18 6.81
CA TYR A 61 1.97 -2.43 6.59
C TYR A 61 2.42 -1.65 7.83
N LEU A 62 3.72 -1.38 7.87
CA LEU A 62 4.34 -0.49 8.82
C LEU A 62 4.64 0.83 8.12
N LEU A 63 4.14 1.92 8.66
CA LEU A 63 4.38 3.27 8.17
C LEU A 63 5.34 3.99 9.11
N VAL A 64 6.55 4.28 8.64
CA VAL A 64 7.60 4.91 9.42
C VAL A 64 7.78 6.36 9.00
N ARG A 65 7.65 7.29 9.95
CA ARG A 65 7.78 8.74 9.71
C ARG A 65 8.76 9.36 10.70
N GLY A 66 9.43 10.43 10.28
CA GLY A 66 10.25 11.25 11.16
C GLY A 66 11.75 11.08 10.93
N LYS A 67 12.54 11.60 11.88
CA LYS A 67 13.98 11.79 11.77
C LYS A 67 14.74 10.48 11.55
N SER A 68 14.39 9.43 12.29
CA SER A 68 15.05 8.12 12.23
C SER A 68 14.35 7.13 11.28
N ALA A 69 13.45 7.61 10.40
CA ALA A 69 12.63 6.73 9.55
C ALA A 69 13.46 5.78 8.70
N LYS A 70 14.56 6.25 8.10
CA LYS A 70 15.43 5.41 7.24
C LYS A 70 16.12 4.28 8.02
N GLU A 71 16.64 4.58 9.21
CA GLU A 71 17.32 3.62 10.06
C GLU A 71 16.32 2.59 10.61
N MET A 72 15.20 3.06 11.12
CA MET A 72 14.15 2.22 11.67
C MET A 72 13.54 1.31 10.59
N THR A 73 13.30 1.80 9.38
CA THR A 73 12.87 0.98 8.24
C THR A 73 13.84 -0.18 7.99
N LYS A 74 15.16 0.08 8.02
CA LYS A 74 16.19 -0.96 7.85
C LYS A 74 16.15 -2.00 8.98
N THR A 75 15.94 -1.57 10.22
CA THR A 75 15.83 -2.44 11.39
C THR A 75 14.59 -3.32 11.30
N LEU A 76 13.44 -2.74 11.01
CA LEU A 76 12.18 -3.46 10.85
C LEU A 76 12.23 -4.46 9.69
N SER A 77 12.82 -4.08 8.55
CA SER A 77 12.98 -4.98 7.38
C SER A 77 13.85 -6.21 7.65
N LYS A 78 14.72 -6.15 8.64
CA LYS A 78 15.53 -7.30 9.06
C LYS A 78 14.83 -8.18 10.09
N GLY A 79 13.94 -7.57 10.87
CA GLY A 79 13.29 -8.20 12.01
C GLY A 79 11.92 -8.80 11.73
N PHE A 80 11.30 -8.46 10.60
CA PHE A 80 9.94 -8.84 10.26
C PHE A 80 9.80 -9.30 8.80
N PRO A 81 8.83 -10.17 8.49
CA PRO A 81 8.58 -10.67 7.13
C PRO A 81 7.92 -9.58 6.28
N VAL A 82 8.72 -8.69 5.72
CA VAL A 82 8.23 -7.65 4.82
C VAL A 82 8.56 -7.96 3.36
N TRP A 83 7.74 -7.46 2.45
CA TRP A 83 7.99 -7.58 1.03
C TRP A 83 9.19 -6.72 0.61
N LYS A 84 10.10 -7.31 -0.13
CA LYS A 84 10.99 -6.55 -0.99
C LYS A 84 10.26 -6.30 -2.31
N ARG A 85 10.48 -5.12 -2.91
CA ARG A 85 9.79 -4.75 -4.15
C ARG A 85 9.80 -5.84 -5.21
N ASP A 86 10.99 -6.33 -5.57
CA ASP A 86 11.14 -7.30 -6.67
C ASP A 86 10.46 -8.64 -6.37
N ASP A 87 10.47 -9.07 -5.11
CA ASP A 87 9.78 -10.29 -4.68
C ASP A 87 8.25 -10.10 -4.73
N LEU A 88 7.76 -8.92 -4.33
CA LEU A 88 6.34 -8.58 -4.41
C LEU A 88 5.86 -8.54 -5.87
N LEU A 89 6.62 -7.90 -6.77
CA LEU A 89 6.25 -7.84 -8.18
C LEU A 89 6.22 -9.23 -8.84
N LYS A 90 7.19 -10.09 -8.53
CA LYS A 90 7.16 -11.49 -8.98
C LYS A 90 5.95 -12.25 -8.43
N HIS A 91 5.65 -12.07 -7.15
CA HIS A 91 4.47 -12.67 -6.51
C HIS A 91 3.19 -12.22 -7.20
N ALA A 92 3.06 -10.93 -7.50
CA ALA A 92 1.90 -10.37 -8.18
C ALA A 92 1.69 -10.96 -9.58
N LEU A 93 2.77 -11.11 -10.36
CA LEU A 93 2.69 -11.73 -11.69
C LEU A 93 2.29 -13.21 -11.61
N LEU A 94 2.73 -13.94 -10.59
CA LEU A 94 2.26 -15.32 -10.38
C LEU A 94 0.78 -15.35 -10.02
N LYS A 95 0.31 -14.41 -9.15
CA LYS A 95 -1.10 -14.33 -8.79
C LYS A 95 -2.02 -13.95 -9.95
N LEU A 96 -1.54 -13.24 -10.95
CA LEU A 96 -2.30 -13.02 -12.20
C LEU A 96 -2.53 -14.32 -13.00
N ILE A 97 -1.72 -15.36 -12.78
CA ILE A 97 -1.82 -16.65 -13.49
C ILE A 97 -2.73 -17.62 -12.73
N ASP A 98 -2.55 -17.73 -11.40
CA ASP A 98 -3.15 -18.79 -10.58
C ASP A 98 -3.86 -18.31 -9.31
N GLY A 99 -3.94 -16.99 -9.09
CA GLY A 99 -4.55 -16.39 -7.90
C GLY A 99 -6.07 -16.36 -7.96
N THR A 100 -6.69 -16.35 -6.79
CA THR A 100 -8.11 -16.00 -6.63
C THR A 100 -8.30 -14.49 -6.81
N GLU A 101 -9.53 -14.04 -7.09
CA GLU A 101 -9.85 -12.60 -7.18
C GLU A 101 -9.43 -11.82 -5.92
N GLU A 102 -9.60 -12.42 -4.75
CA GLU A 102 -9.21 -11.82 -3.48
C GLU A 102 -7.68 -11.66 -3.36
N GLU A 103 -6.91 -12.68 -3.77
CA GLU A 103 -5.45 -12.63 -3.77
C GLU A 103 -4.92 -11.60 -4.78
N ILE A 104 -5.54 -11.54 -5.96
CA ILE A 104 -5.24 -10.55 -7.01
C ILE A 104 -5.51 -9.13 -6.50
N ALA A 105 -6.68 -8.90 -5.89
CA ALA A 105 -7.03 -7.60 -5.31
C ALA A 105 -6.05 -7.18 -4.20
N ARG A 106 -5.72 -8.11 -3.30
CA ARG A 106 -4.78 -7.87 -2.20
C ARG A 106 -3.39 -7.51 -2.72
N VAL A 107 -2.83 -8.30 -3.64
CA VAL A 107 -1.47 -8.06 -4.13
C VAL A 107 -1.35 -6.76 -4.92
N ALA A 108 -2.39 -6.36 -5.66
CA ALA A 108 -2.43 -5.04 -6.31
C ALA A 108 -2.33 -3.90 -5.28
N MET A 109 -3.09 -3.99 -4.19
CA MET A 109 -3.03 -3.00 -3.10
C MET A 109 -1.70 -3.05 -2.33
N GLU A 110 -1.09 -4.23 -2.17
CA GLU A 110 0.26 -4.37 -1.59
C GLU A 110 1.31 -3.64 -2.44
N ILE A 111 1.23 -3.74 -3.79
CA ILE A 111 2.11 -2.99 -4.70
C ILE A 111 1.91 -1.48 -4.49
N ALA A 112 0.66 -1.01 -4.52
CA ALA A 112 0.37 0.41 -4.32
C ALA A 112 0.87 0.90 -2.95
N ALA A 113 0.67 0.14 -1.88
CA ALA A 113 1.16 0.49 -0.55
C ALA A 113 2.69 0.55 -0.47
N ASN A 114 3.40 -0.30 -1.23
CA ASN A 114 4.87 -0.33 -1.29
C ASN A 114 5.48 0.85 -2.07
N MET A 115 4.69 1.55 -2.88
CA MET A 115 5.14 2.69 -3.68
C MET A 115 5.12 3.98 -2.87
N ASP A 116 6.18 4.30 -2.13
CA ASP A 116 6.35 5.60 -1.45
C ASP A 116 6.60 6.76 -2.43
N GLU A 117 7.14 6.45 -3.59
CA GLU A 117 7.41 7.32 -4.74
C GLU A 117 7.18 6.54 -6.04
N TYR A 118 7.10 7.26 -7.16
CA TYR A 118 6.92 6.60 -8.45
C TYR A 118 8.03 5.59 -8.72
N ASP A 119 7.63 4.37 -9.04
CA ASP A 119 8.49 3.28 -9.48
C ASP A 119 7.93 2.66 -10.76
N ALA A 120 8.68 2.79 -11.85
CA ALA A 120 8.24 2.35 -13.17
C ALA A 120 7.94 0.84 -13.25
N ALA A 121 8.66 0.01 -12.49
CA ALA A 121 8.43 -1.43 -12.47
C ALA A 121 7.09 -1.76 -11.78
N SER A 122 6.83 -1.16 -10.62
CA SER A 122 5.55 -1.32 -9.90
C SER A 122 4.38 -0.79 -10.72
N ALA A 123 4.53 0.39 -11.32
CA ALA A 123 3.52 0.98 -12.21
C ALA A 123 3.24 0.07 -13.42
N GLY A 124 4.29 -0.48 -14.04
CA GLY A 124 4.16 -1.41 -15.16
C GLY A 124 3.39 -2.68 -14.80
N VAL A 125 3.66 -3.26 -13.63
CA VAL A 125 2.89 -4.43 -13.15
C VAL A 125 1.43 -4.04 -12.92
N LEU A 126 1.13 -2.91 -12.26
CA LEU A 126 -0.26 -2.46 -12.08
C LEU A 126 -0.96 -2.19 -13.41
N THR A 127 -0.25 -1.66 -14.41
CA THR A 127 -0.80 -1.51 -15.78
C THR A 127 -1.13 -2.87 -16.40
N THR A 128 -0.37 -3.93 -16.10
CA THR A 128 -0.73 -5.29 -16.56
C THR A 128 -2.09 -5.71 -16.00
N PHE A 129 -2.40 -5.42 -14.73
CA PHE A 129 -3.73 -5.68 -14.16
C PHE A 129 -4.83 -4.97 -14.93
N LEU A 130 -4.62 -3.72 -15.35
CA LEU A 130 -5.61 -2.94 -16.10
C LEU A 130 -5.90 -3.48 -17.49
N ASN A 131 -4.95 -4.21 -18.09
CA ASN A 131 -5.06 -4.75 -19.44
C ASN A 131 -5.55 -6.21 -19.48
N MET A 132 -5.96 -6.77 -18.33
CA MET A 132 -6.53 -8.13 -18.28
C MET A 132 -8.00 -8.12 -18.75
N ASP A 133 -8.45 -9.24 -19.32
CA ASP A 133 -9.83 -9.37 -19.79
C ASP A 133 -10.84 -9.43 -18.63
N GLU A 134 -10.45 -10.04 -17.50
CA GLU A 134 -11.30 -10.16 -16.32
C GLU A 134 -11.54 -8.81 -15.65
N VAL A 135 -12.81 -8.45 -15.48
CA VAL A 135 -13.22 -7.19 -14.85
C VAL A 135 -12.70 -7.07 -13.41
N SER A 136 -12.75 -8.16 -12.64
CA SER A 136 -12.26 -8.17 -11.24
C SER A 136 -10.77 -7.82 -11.15
N THR A 137 -9.97 -8.31 -12.11
CA THR A 137 -8.53 -8.01 -12.18
C THR A 137 -8.29 -6.53 -12.57
N ARG A 138 -9.00 -6.02 -13.59
CA ARG A 138 -8.90 -4.60 -13.96
C ARG A 138 -9.31 -3.69 -12.80
N LEU A 139 -10.40 -4.06 -12.11
CA LEU A 139 -10.87 -3.33 -10.94
C LEU A 139 -9.85 -3.30 -9.80
N ALA A 140 -9.14 -4.41 -9.56
CA ALA A 140 -8.04 -4.48 -8.60
C ALA A 140 -6.91 -3.49 -8.96
N GLY A 141 -6.48 -3.45 -10.22
CA GLY A 141 -5.50 -2.49 -10.73
C GLY A 141 -5.94 -1.04 -10.58
N ALA A 142 -7.20 -0.74 -10.96
CA ALA A 142 -7.76 0.60 -10.84
C ALA A 142 -7.82 1.09 -9.38
N ARG A 143 -8.29 0.25 -8.45
CA ARG A 143 -8.32 0.56 -7.01
C ARG A 143 -6.91 0.80 -6.44
N ALA A 144 -5.94 0.01 -6.88
CA ALA A 144 -4.55 0.16 -6.48
C ALA A 144 -3.95 1.50 -6.95
N LEU A 145 -4.17 1.87 -8.22
CA LEU A 145 -3.71 3.17 -8.76
C LEU A 145 -4.43 4.36 -8.12
N ARG A 146 -5.72 4.24 -7.81
CA ARG A 146 -6.47 5.29 -7.08
C ARG A 146 -5.82 5.65 -5.75
N ALA A 147 -5.18 4.69 -5.07
CA ALA A 147 -4.44 4.97 -3.84
C ALA A 147 -3.19 5.84 -4.06
N ARG A 148 -2.78 6.06 -5.31
CA ARG A 148 -1.59 6.84 -5.72
C ARG A 148 -1.94 7.85 -6.83
N PRO A 149 -2.74 8.91 -6.53
CA PRO A 149 -3.23 9.86 -7.52
C PRO A 149 -2.11 10.84 -7.96
N TRP A 150 -1.05 10.29 -8.54
CA TRP A 150 0.08 11.06 -9.02
C TRP A 150 -0.15 11.57 -10.46
N MET A 151 0.38 12.74 -10.77
CA MET A 151 0.23 13.38 -12.09
C MET A 151 0.65 12.47 -13.25
N ILE A 152 1.63 11.60 -13.04
CA ILE A 152 2.10 10.66 -14.06
C ILE A 152 1.02 9.64 -14.48
N PHE A 153 -0.01 9.43 -13.68
CA PHE A 153 -1.14 8.55 -13.99
C PHE A 153 -2.35 9.29 -14.58
N TYR A 154 -2.17 10.55 -15.00
CA TYR A 154 -3.27 11.35 -15.55
C TYR A 154 -3.91 10.68 -16.79
N SER A 155 -3.10 10.29 -17.79
CA SER A 155 -3.60 9.60 -18.99
C SER A 155 -4.27 8.26 -18.66
N THR A 156 -3.68 7.49 -17.74
CA THR A 156 -4.29 6.23 -17.29
C THR A 156 -5.65 6.48 -16.62
N ALA A 157 -5.78 7.54 -15.83
CA ALA A 157 -7.04 7.90 -15.21
C ALA A 157 -8.08 8.36 -16.25
N GLU A 158 -7.67 9.04 -17.34
CA GLU A 158 -8.55 9.36 -18.47
C GLU A 158 -9.03 8.10 -19.18
N GLU A 159 -8.15 7.14 -19.46
CA GLU A 159 -8.52 5.85 -20.05
C GLU A 159 -9.51 5.10 -19.16
N LEU A 160 -9.23 4.99 -17.86
CA LEU A 160 -10.10 4.33 -16.89
C LEU A 160 -11.48 5.01 -16.81
N SER A 161 -11.55 6.35 -16.90
CA SER A 161 -12.83 7.08 -16.87
C SER A 161 -13.75 6.77 -18.05
N ASN A 162 -13.21 6.17 -19.11
CA ASN A 162 -13.93 5.70 -20.29
C ASN A 162 -14.08 4.16 -20.34
N ASP A 163 -13.74 3.44 -19.26
CA ASP A 163 -13.92 1.97 -19.22
C ASP A 163 -15.40 1.62 -19.34
N SER A 164 -15.68 0.53 -20.02
CA SER A 164 -17.05 0.02 -20.20
C SER A 164 -17.70 -0.43 -18.90
N HIS A 165 -16.90 -0.76 -17.87
CA HIS A 165 -17.41 -1.16 -16.56
C HIS A 165 -17.65 0.07 -15.67
N PRO A 166 -18.88 0.29 -15.18
CA PRO A 166 -19.25 1.52 -14.46
C PRO A 166 -18.40 1.83 -13.23
N GLU A 167 -18.02 0.82 -12.47
CA GLU A 167 -17.20 1.01 -11.26
C GLU A 167 -15.76 1.43 -11.61
N ILE A 168 -15.17 0.85 -12.66
CA ILE A 168 -13.85 1.24 -13.15
C ILE A 168 -13.89 2.68 -13.67
N ALA A 169 -14.92 3.02 -14.46
CA ALA A 169 -15.11 4.38 -14.95
C ALA A 169 -15.25 5.40 -13.80
N ALA A 170 -16.00 5.06 -12.75
CA ALA A 170 -16.14 5.90 -11.57
C ALA A 170 -14.80 6.11 -10.85
N ILE A 171 -13.98 5.07 -10.70
CA ILE A 171 -12.63 5.15 -10.14
C ILE A 171 -11.74 6.06 -10.99
N GLY A 172 -11.76 5.92 -12.30
CA GLY A 172 -11.03 6.78 -13.23
C GLY A 172 -11.40 8.26 -13.07
N ALA A 173 -12.69 8.57 -13.02
CA ALA A 173 -13.19 9.92 -12.81
C ALA A 173 -12.76 10.52 -11.45
N GLU A 174 -12.84 9.72 -10.38
CA GLU A 174 -12.35 10.10 -9.04
C GLU A 174 -10.84 10.39 -9.05
N MET A 175 -10.04 9.53 -9.70
CA MET A 175 -8.60 9.73 -9.85
C MET A 175 -8.28 11.04 -10.58
N LEU A 176 -8.96 11.31 -11.71
CA LEU A 176 -8.79 12.56 -12.45
C LEU A 176 -9.08 13.79 -11.59
N ALA A 177 -10.20 13.77 -10.86
CA ALA A 177 -10.57 14.87 -9.97
C ALA A 177 -9.48 15.09 -8.91
N ARG A 178 -9.00 14.01 -8.32
CA ARG A 178 -7.96 14.07 -7.27
C ARG A 178 -6.61 14.52 -7.79
N ILE A 179 -6.20 14.06 -8.98
CA ILE A 179 -4.94 14.51 -9.62
C ILE A 179 -5.02 16.01 -9.93
N LYS A 180 -6.15 16.50 -10.47
CA LYS A 180 -6.37 17.93 -10.73
C LYS A 180 -6.29 18.75 -9.45
N GLU A 181 -7.01 18.34 -8.40
CA GLU A 181 -6.98 19.02 -7.10
C GLU A 181 -5.56 19.14 -6.53
N LEU A 182 -4.76 18.06 -6.60
CA LEU A 182 -3.41 18.04 -6.05
C LEU A 182 -2.38 18.83 -6.87
N ASN A 183 -2.70 19.20 -8.12
CA ASN A 183 -1.79 19.91 -9.03
C ASN A 183 -2.35 21.26 -9.48
N ASP A 184 -3.42 21.76 -8.86
CA ASP A 184 -4.05 23.05 -9.16
C ASP A 184 -4.47 23.20 -10.66
N LEU A 185 -5.02 22.11 -11.28
CA LEU A 185 -5.43 22.06 -12.69
C LEU A 185 -6.93 22.24 -12.89
#